data_77a513d2a7d63c4da88cbc5b9d9ae8f9
#
_entry.id   77a513d2a7d63c4da88cbc5b9d9ae8f9
#
_cell.length_a   1.000
_cell.length_b   1.000
_cell.length_c   1.000
_cell.angle_alpha   90.00
_cell.angle_beta   90.00
_cell.angle_gamma   90.00
#
_symmetry.space_group_name_H-M   'P 1'
#
loop_
_entity.id
_entity.type
_entity.pdbx_description
1 polymer ?
#
loop_
_entity_poly.entity_id
_entity_poly.type
_entity_poly.pdbx_seq_one_letter_code
_entity_poly.pdbx_strand_id
1 'polypeptide(L)'
;MLSATAADTYIKREVRGVWLATVYNIDWPTQKGTTLAIRRAQQAEMTKYLDVLQAAGLNAVYFQARPMADAFYKSSYEPSSSFLFGQRGYRMTWDPLAFVVDECHKRGMECHAWVNPYRWKKKTDADWTTAQDKQLIEDDMLISYNGEVIFNPALPATRERLVNVCREMIENYDIDGIIFDDYFYPSGMPTTSEAEDYDDWVNSGKKLSFGDWRRKNVNAMVADVYNMIQEVRPSIKFGISPAGAACSDPNVAASHGVEPIPKGSDWQYNGIFSDPVAWLEEGTVDYISPQIYWKMNHATNPFAPMTNWWSKVAKQFGRHHYASHSLTFLQSSNTTTDWQEVGSQLQSSRIYTRNAAPGAIFYSACDIDGKKVKGLGDWLKTNKYLHPALTPAITWKEHKELGTVSELKSDGEALQWEGVDSMRYTIYAIPNELGSTNVETSTAGGILSNYLLGVSYTSSYQIPEEYLEGYQFAVCILDRFGNEFAPVYIDIADVIEDLPEDAVQIEMNGWTLTTSMPVDQLQVFNVMGQLMLSDTNTDSIDLDGLSTGIYVVKAITGKQTAVKKIYVR
;
A
#
# COMPACT_ATOMS: atom_id res chain seq x y z
N MET A 1 -8.34 10.37 -29.51
CA MET A 1 -7.88 11.14 -28.35
C MET A 1 -9.04 11.28 -27.40
N LEU A 2 -9.07 10.53 -26.31
CA LEU A 2 -10.04 10.72 -25.24
C LEU A 2 -9.54 11.91 -24.42
N SER A 3 -10.29 13.01 -24.42
CA SER A 3 -10.00 14.16 -23.56
C SER A 3 -10.11 13.69 -22.11
N ALA A 4 -9.07 13.92 -21.31
CA ALA A 4 -9.15 13.76 -19.87
C ALA A 4 -10.26 14.69 -19.34
N THR A 5 -11.36 14.12 -18.90
CA THR A 5 -12.40 14.87 -18.20
C THR A 5 -11.94 15.05 -16.76
N ALA A 6 -12.25 16.17 -16.13
CA ALA A 6 -11.90 16.54 -14.75
C ALA A 6 -12.22 15.46 -13.68
N ALA A 7 -12.99 14.43 -14.03
CA ALA A 7 -13.34 13.28 -13.18
C ALA A 7 -12.17 12.35 -12.82
N ASP A 8 -11.01 12.45 -13.47
CA ASP A 8 -9.85 11.59 -13.18
C ASP A 8 -8.91 12.17 -12.12
N THR A 9 -9.15 13.41 -11.67
CA THR A 9 -8.25 14.15 -10.79
C THR A 9 -8.37 13.71 -9.31
N TYR A 10 -9.52 13.16 -8.91
CA TYR A 10 -9.85 12.89 -7.50
C TYR A 10 -10.31 11.45 -7.28
N ILE A 11 -9.39 10.49 -7.46
CA ILE A 11 -9.69 9.09 -7.16
C ILE A 11 -9.37 8.83 -5.68
N LYS A 12 -10.42 8.66 -4.86
CA LYS A 12 -10.27 8.43 -3.42
C LYS A 12 -9.61 7.08 -3.11
N ARG A 13 -9.91 6.04 -3.89
CA ARG A 13 -9.41 4.68 -3.63
C ARG A 13 -8.77 4.09 -4.87
N GLU A 14 -7.47 3.83 -4.76
CA GLU A 14 -6.64 3.27 -5.82
C GLU A 14 -5.38 2.65 -5.21
N VAL A 15 -5.05 1.40 -5.55
CA VAL A 15 -3.72 0.87 -5.24
C VAL A 15 -2.70 1.54 -6.16
N ARG A 16 -1.70 2.15 -5.56
CA ARG A 16 -0.52 2.74 -6.21
C ARG A 16 0.70 2.02 -5.68
N GLY A 17 0.90 0.82 -6.18
CA GLY A 17 1.86 -0.13 -5.65
C GLY A 17 3.16 -0.18 -6.42
N VAL A 18 4.18 -0.73 -5.78
CA VAL A 18 5.48 -1.00 -6.40
C VAL A 18 6.07 -2.30 -5.87
N TRP A 19 6.60 -3.12 -6.77
CA TRP A 19 7.42 -4.27 -6.43
C TRP A 19 8.81 -3.83 -5.99
N LEU A 20 9.28 -4.35 -4.86
CA LEU A 20 10.63 -4.15 -4.37
C LEU A 20 11.32 -5.52 -4.29
N ALA A 21 12.08 -5.85 -5.33
CA ALA A 21 12.71 -7.14 -5.51
C ALA A 21 14.05 -7.25 -4.78
N THR A 22 14.19 -8.30 -3.97
CA THR A 22 15.43 -8.59 -3.24
C THR A 22 16.26 -9.69 -3.90
N VAL A 23 15.61 -10.56 -4.70
CA VAL A 23 16.29 -11.63 -5.44
C VAL A 23 17.36 -11.03 -6.37
N TYR A 24 18.55 -11.60 -6.35
CA TYR A 24 19.71 -11.11 -7.11
C TYR A 24 20.00 -9.60 -6.90
N ASN A 25 19.49 -9.01 -5.82
CA ASN A 25 19.64 -7.59 -5.50
C ASN A 25 19.16 -6.65 -6.63
N ILE A 26 18.04 -7.01 -7.29
CA ILE A 26 17.49 -6.23 -8.40
C ILE A 26 17.20 -4.79 -7.98
N ASP A 27 16.48 -4.63 -6.87
CA ASP A 27 16.20 -3.31 -6.30
C ASP A 27 17.05 -3.05 -5.05
N TRP A 28 17.01 -3.97 -4.07
CA TRP A 28 17.63 -3.81 -2.76
C TRP A 28 18.09 -5.16 -2.17
N PRO A 29 19.15 -5.19 -1.32
CA PRO A 29 20.09 -4.10 -1.06
C PRO A 29 21.22 -4.05 -2.10
N THR A 30 21.79 -2.86 -2.32
CA THR A 30 22.96 -2.71 -3.19
C THR A 30 24.22 -3.36 -2.58
N GLN A 31 24.36 -3.29 -1.26
CA GLN A 31 25.50 -3.88 -0.53
C GLN A 31 25.06 -5.08 0.28
N LYS A 32 25.81 -6.18 0.18
CA LYS A 32 25.64 -7.39 0.99
C LYS A 32 26.72 -7.49 2.05
N GLY A 33 26.39 -8.02 3.22
CA GLY A 33 27.38 -8.31 4.24
C GLY A 33 26.86 -8.26 5.67
N THR A 34 27.76 -8.50 6.62
CA THR A 34 27.43 -8.80 8.01
C THR A 34 27.85 -7.72 9.00
N THR A 35 28.57 -6.68 8.54
CA THR A 35 29.07 -5.63 9.40
C THR A 35 27.98 -4.61 9.77
N LEU A 36 28.15 -3.93 10.90
CA LEU A 36 27.26 -2.85 11.32
C LEU A 36 27.20 -1.70 10.29
N ALA A 37 28.32 -1.40 9.65
CA ALA A 37 28.39 -0.36 8.60
C ALA A 37 27.51 -0.74 7.39
N ILE A 38 27.57 -1.99 6.91
CA ILE A 38 26.74 -2.48 5.82
C ILE A 38 25.26 -2.49 6.22
N ARG A 39 24.93 -2.95 7.42
CA ARG A 39 23.55 -2.88 7.93
C ARG A 39 23.00 -1.45 7.89
N ARG A 40 23.76 -0.47 8.39
CA ARG A 40 23.36 0.94 8.37
C ARG A 40 23.18 1.48 6.94
N ALA A 41 24.06 1.07 6.02
CA ALA A 41 23.94 1.42 4.60
C ALA A 41 22.67 0.82 3.97
N GLN A 42 22.35 -0.45 4.27
CA GLN A 42 21.13 -1.11 3.82
C GLN A 42 19.87 -0.41 4.35
N GLN A 43 19.85 -0.05 5.63
CA GLN A 43 18.74 0.69 6.25
C GLN A 43 18.58 2.08 5.63
N ALA A 44 19.64 2.84 5.48
CA ALA A 44 19.60 4.17 4.87
C ALA A 44 19.18 4.13 3.40
N GLU A 45 19.61 3.11 2.64
CA GLU A 45 19.17 2.89 1.27
C GLU A 45 17.65 2.64 1.21
N MET A 46 17.12 1.76 2.08
CA MET A 46 15.68 1.46 2.14
C MET A 46 14.87 2.71 2.52
N THR A 47 15.28 3.44 3.55
CA THR A 47 14.61 4.69 3.96
C THR A 47 14.51 5.66 2.80
N LYS A 48 15.62 5.87 2.07
CA LYS A 48 15.64 6.74 0.87
C LYS A 48 14.71 6.23 -0.23
N TYR A 49 14.66 4.90 -0.48
CA TYR A 49 13.71 4.33 -1.43
C TYR A 49 12.28 4.71 -1.07
N LEU A 50 11.90 4.46 0.18
CA LEU A 50 10.54 4.70 0.65
C LEU A 50 10.15 6.18 0.62
N ASP A 51 11.09 7.10 0.92
CA ASP A 51 10.88 8.54 0.78
C ASP A 51 10.52 8.92 -0.66
N VAL A 52 11.28 8.42 -1.63
CA VAL A 52 11.04 8.71 -3.05
C VAL A 52 9.72 8.10 -3.53
N LEU A 53 9.40 6.88 -3.10
CA LEU A 53 8.16 6.21 -3.47
C LEU A 53 6.93 6.95 -2.90
N GLN A 54 6.98 7.39 -1.64
CA GLN A 54 5.95 8.24 -1.05
C GLN A 54 5.81 9.57 -1.79
N ALA A 55 6.92 10.25 -2.08
CA ALA A 55 6.93 11.51 -2.83
C ALA A 55 6.34 11.36 -4.24
N ALA A 56 6.51 10.20 -4.88
CA ALA A 56 5.89 9.87 -6.16
C ALA A 56 4.37 9.62 -6.06
N GLY A 57 3.79 9.58 -4.86
CA GLY A 57 2.37 9.38 -4.61
C GLY A 57 1.95 7.91 -4.51
N LEU A 58 2.90 6.99 -4.27
CA LEU A 58 2.62 5.58 -4.04
C LEU A 58 2.08 5.35 -2.61
N ASN A 59 1.26 4.31 -2.43
CA ASN A 59 0.62 3.99 -1.15
C ASN A 59 0.75 2.52 -0.72
N ALA A 60 1.47 1.69 -1.50
CA ALA A 60 1.71 0.29 -1.15
C ALA A 60 3.06 -0.19 -1.69
N VAL A 61 3.80 -0.94 -0.87
CA VAL A 61 5.08 -1.58 -1.23
C VAL A 61 4.93 -3.09 -1.12
N TYR A 62 5.31 -3.80 -2.17
CA TYR A 62 5.34 -5.25 -2.25
C TYR A 62 6.78 -5.72 -2.07
N PHE A 63 7.18 -5.88 -0.82
CA PHE A 63 8.56 -6.21 -0.43
C PHE A 63 8.82 -7.71 -0.56
N GLN A 64 9.80 -8.12 -1.39
CA GLN A 64 10.16 -9.53 -1.55
C GLN A 64 10.84 -10.09 -0.30
N ALA A 65 10.03 -10.60 0.61
CA ALA A 65 10.45 -11.16 1.90
C ALA A 65 11.01 -12.58 1.78
N ARG A 66 10.49 -13.38 0.80
CA ARG A 66 10.93 -14.77 0.55
C ARG A 66 11.19 -14.99 -0.95
N PRO A 67 12.41 -14.71 -1.43
CA PRO A 67 12.72 -14.82 -2.86
C PRO A 67 12.96 -16.27 -3.36
N MET A 68 13.64 -17.11 -2.57
CA MET A 68 14.06 -18.47 -3.01
C MET A 68 14.20 -19.42 -1.82
N ALA A 69 13.11 -19.73 -1.12
CA ALA A 69 13.13 -20.50 0.14
C ALA A 69 14.22 -20.00 1.12
N ASP A 70 14.36 -18.71 1.17
CA ASP A 70 15.24 -17.98 2.08
C ASP A 70 14.54 -16.70 2.54
N ALA A 71 14.96 -16.12 3.65
CA ALA A 71 14.22 -15.10 4.34
C ALA A 71 14.98 -13.77 4.46
N PHE A 72 14.24 -12.66 4.23
CA PHE A 72 14.60 -11.31 4.65
C PHE A 72 13.91 -10.93 5.97
N TYR A 73 13.63 -11.92 6.81
CA TYR A 73 13.02 -11.80 8.13
C TYR A 73 13.52 -12.93 9.03
N LYS A 74 13.34 -12.81 10.34
CA LYS A 74 13.68 -13.88 11.26
C LYS A 74 12.69 -15.02 11.13
N SER A 75 13.13 -16.15 10.60
CA SER A 75 12.29 -17.31 10.35
C SER A 75 12.82 -18.56 11.05
N SER A 76 11.87 -19.38 11.52
CA SER A 76 12.14 -20.74 12.03
C SER A 76 12.16 -21.77 10.90
N TYR A 77 11.59 -21.44 9.74
CA TYR A 77 11.45 -22.33 8.59
C TYR A 77 12.50 -22.08 7.51
N GLU A 78 12.90 -20.82 7.31
CA GLU A 78 13.76 -20.44 6.21
C GLU A 78 15.08 -19.85 6.70
N PRO A 79 16.21 -20.25 6.11
CA PRO A 79 17.50 -19.62 6.41
C PRO A 79 17.52 -18.18 5.89
N SER A 80 18.34 -17.34 6.49
CA SER A 80 18.53 -15.98 6.01
C SER A 80 19.10 -15.95 4.59
N SER A 81 18.68 -14.95 3.80
CA SER A 81 19.07 -14.83 2.41
C SER A 81 20.53 -14.43 2.22
N SER A 82 21.19 -15.08 1.24
CA SER A 82 22.52 -14.69 0.77
C SER A 82 22.53 -13.34 0.07
N PHE A 83 21.38 -12.89 -0.45
CA PHE A 83 21.24 -11.56 -1.06
C PHE A 83 21.34 -10.43 -0.03
N LEU A 84 21.09 -10.73 1.26
CA LEU A 84 21.24 -9.78 2.35
C LEU A 84 22.65 -9.79 2.95
N PHE A 85 23.13 -10.99 3.32
CA PHE A 85 24.37 -11.14 4.09
C PHE A 85 25.58 -11.59 3.26
N GLY A 86 25.38 -11.94 1.98
CA GLY A 86 26.43 -12.56 1.15
C GLY A 86 26.63 -14.05 1.41
N GLN A 87 25.98 -14.60 2.43
CA GLN A 87 26.00 -16.00 2.82
C GLN A 87 24.61 -16.43 3.26
N ARG A 88 24.09 -17.54 2.69
CA ARG A 88 22.81 -18.13 3.11
C ARG A 88 22.93 -18.73 4.51
N GLY A 89 21.90 -18.55 5.32
CA GLY A 89 21.85 -19.07 6.68
C GLY A 89 22.78 -18.37 7.67
N TYR A 90 23.27 -17.17 7.35
CA TYR A 90 24.01 -16.35 8.32
C TYR A 90 23.08 -15.96 9.47
N ARG A 91 23.56 -16.01 10.72
CA ARG A 91 22.77 -15.61 11.87
C ARG A 91 22.28 -14.17 11.71
N MET A 92 20.98 -14.00 11.61
CA MET A 92 20.36 -12.70 11.38
C MET A 92 20.61 -11.74 12.56
N THR A 93 21.27 -10.61 12.30
CA THR A 93 21.65 -9.61 13.32
C THR A 93 20.67 -8.44 13.39
N TRP A 94 19.75 -8.35 12.43
CA TRP A 94 18.66 -7.39 12.37
C TRP A 94 17.53 -7.97 11.51
N ASP A 95 16.36 -7.39 11.56
CA ASP A 95 15.18 -7.89 10.88
C ASP A 95 14.75 -6.93 9.77
N PRO A 96 15.04 -7.26 8.49
CA PRO A 96 14.66 -6.41 7.37
C PRO A 96 13.16 -6.20 7.22
N LEU A 97 12.35 -7.26 7.33
CA LEU A 97 10.89 -7.15 7.15
C LEU A 97 10.28 -6.25 8.24
N ALA A 98 10.65 -6.43 9.50
CA ALA A 98 10.19 -5.56 10.57
C ALA A 98 10.56 -4.09 10.31
N PHE A 99 11.78 -3.83 9.85
CA PHE A 99 12.24 -2.49 9.52
C PHE A 99 11.45 -1.88 8.35
N VAL A 100 11.23 -2.64 7.27
CA VAL A 100 10.50 -2.15 6.09
C VAL A 100 9.04 -1.88 6.41
N VAL A 101 8.38 -2.74 7.18
CA VAL A 101 7.01 -2.54 7.65
C VAL A 101 6.89 -1.24 8.44
N ASP A 102 7.76 -1.04 9.45
CA ASP A 102 7.78 0.17 10.28
C ASP A 102 8.01 1.44 9.43
N GLU A 103 8.97 1.41 8.51
CA GLU A 103 9.26 2.53 7.62
C GLU A 103 8.14 2.81 6.61
N CYS A 104 7.44 1.79 6.11
CA CYS A 104 6.24 1.98 5.28
C CYS A 104 5.11 2.64 6.07
N HIS A 105 4.82 2.14 7.27
CA HIS A 105 3.74 2.64 8.13
C HIS A 105 3.98 4.08 8.58
N LYS A 106 5.23 4.48 8.89
CA LYS A 106 5.60 5.89 9.15
C LYS A 106 5.24 6.83 8.01
N ARG A 107 5.17 6.32 6.78
CA ARG A 107 4.83 7.07 5.57
C ARG A 107 3.38 6.90 5.12
N GLY A 108 2.56 6.21 5.92
CA GLY A 108 1.16 5.93 5.58
C GLY A 108 0.98 4.94 4.43
N MET A 109 2.02 4.15 4.09
CA MET A 109 2.00 3.16 3.03
C MET A 109 1.74 1.76 3.58
N GLU A 110 0.98 0.94 2.84
CA GLU A 110 0.85 -0.49 3.14
C GLU A 110 2.14 -1.23 2.76
N CYS A 111 2.50 -2.24 3.57
CA CYS A 111 3.60 -3.15 3.29
C CYS A 111 3.08 -4.58 3.11
N HIS A 112 3.20 -5.11 1.90
CA HIS A 112 2.83 -6.49 1.57
C HIS A 112 4.08 -7.36 1.48
N ALA A 113 4.08 -8.51 2.14
CA ALA A 113 5.15 -9.49 2.00
C ALA A 113 4.99 -10.25 0.67
N TRP A 114 5.95 -10.06 -0.23
CA TRP A 114 6.03 -10.83 -1.47
C TRP A 114 6.79 -12.14 -1.20
N VAL A 115 6.14 -13.24 -1.52
CA VAL A 115 6.60 -14.62 -1.31
C VAL A 115 6.63 -15.35 -2.66
N ASN A 116 7.79 -15.89 -3.02
CA ASN A 116 7.82 -16.92 -4.05
C ASN A 116 7.43 -18.26 -3.40
N PRO A 117 6.37 -18.95 -3.87
CA PRO A 117 5.84 -20.10 -3.13
C PRO A 117 6.73 -21.34 -3.18
N TYR A 118 7.38 -21.65 -4.30
CA TYR A 118 8.01 -22.96 -4.49
C TYR A 118 9.50 -22.92 -4.83
N ARG A 119 10.03 -21.82 -5.39
CA ARG A 119 11.41 -21.77 -5.83
C ARG A 119 12.38 -22.02 -4.67
N TRP A 120 13.28 -22.96 -4.87
CA TRP A 120 14.38 -23.20 -3.94
C TRP A 120 15.69 -22.67 -4.47
N LYS A 121 16.13 -23.06 -5.67
CA LYS A 121 17.33 -22.51 -6.32
C LYS A 121 17.32 -22.75 -7.83
N LYS A 122 18.27 -22.14 -8.54
CA LYS A 122 18.66 -22.59 -9.88
C LYS A 122 19.71 -23.69 -9.75
N LYS A 123 19.71 -24.66 -10.66
CA LYS A 123 20.68 -25.77 -10.67
C LYS A 123 22.13 -25.28 -10.83
N THR A 124 22.32 -24.13 -11.48
CA THR A 124 23.62 -23.47 -11.66
C THR A 124 24.10 -22.74 -10.39
N ASP A 125 23.23 -22.51 -9.41
CA ASP A 125 23.64 -21.90 -8.17
C ASP A 125 24.52 -22.87 -7.38
N ALA A 126 25.50 -22.33 -6.67
CA ALA A 126 26.34 -23.13 -5.77
C ALA A 126 25.47 -23.87 -4.75
N ASP A 127 25.97 -25.00 -4.23
CA ASP A 127 25.29 -25.67 -3.14
C ASP A 127 25.18 -24.70 -1.94
N TRP A 128 23.95 -24.32 -1.65
CA TRP A 128 23.64 -23.43 -0.55
C TRP A 128 22.82 -24.08 0.56
N THR A 129 22.78 -25.42 0.56
CA THR A 129 22.10 -26.20 1.59
C THR A 129 22.71 -25.89 2.97
N THR A 130 21.92 -25.34 3.87
CA THR A 130 22.33 -25.02 5.23
C THR A 130 22.07 -26.17 6.20
N ALA A 131 22.55 -26.05 7.43
CA ALA A 131 22.19 -26.98 8.51
C ALA A 131 20.67 -26.95 8.81
N GLN A 132 20.04 -25.79 8.69
CA GLN A 132 18.60 -25.63 8.85
C GLN A 132 17.84 -26.32 7.71
N ASP A 133 18.26 -26.15 6.47
CA ASP A 133 17.65 -26.86 5.33
C ASP A 133 17.70 -28.37 5.53
N LYS A 134 18.86 -28.92 5.98
CA LYS A 134 19.02 -30.36 6.24
C LYS A 134 18.11 -30.92 7.34
N GLN A 135 17.63 -30.06 8.23
CA GLN A 135 16.70 -30.45 9.30
C GLN A 135 15.23 -30.37 8.88
N LEU A 136 14.91 -29.49 7.94
CA LEU A 136 13.53 -29.11 7.60
C LEU A 136 13.10 -29.53 6.20
N ILE A 137 14.02 -29.99 5.34
CA ILE A 137 13.74 -30.39 3.96
C ILE A 137 14.22 -31.83 3.77
N GLU A 138 13.28 -32.70 3.43
CA GLU A 138 13.58 -34.06 3.00
C GLU A 138 13.88 -34.08 1.49
N ASP A 139 14.73 -35.01 1.04
CA ASP A 139 15.19 -35.06 -0.36
C ASP A 139 14.03 -35.21 -1.37
N ASP A 140 12.96 -35.92 -1.00
CA ASP A 140 11.76 -36.11 -1.81
C ASP A 140 10.84 -34.89 -1.89
N MET A 141 11.06 -33.87 -1.03
CA MET A 141 10.34 -32.60 -1.12
C MET A 141 10.74 -31.72 -2.30
N LEU A 142 11.81 -32.06 -3.02
CA LEU A 142 12.34 -31.24 -4.11
C LEU A 142 12.19 -31.96 -5.45
N ILE A 143 11.79 -31.22 -6.48
CA ILE A 143 11.76 -31.64 -7.86
C ILE A 143 12.51 -30.63 -8.73
N SER A 144 13.04 -31.09 -9.85
CA SER A 144 13.82 -30.24 -10.74
C SER A 144 13.41 -30.43 -12.22
N TYR A 145 13.44 -29.33 -12.95
CA TYR A 145 13.27 -29.33 -14.38
C TYR A 145 13.94 -28.11 -15.01
N ASN A 146 14.60 -28.28 -16.14
CA ASN A 146 15.20 -27.20 -16.95
C ASN A 146 16.07 -26.21 -16.14
N GLY A 147 16.82 -26.74 -15.17
CA GLY A 147 17.72 -25.92 -14.35
C GLY A 147 17.06 -25.16 -13.18
N GLU A 148 15.79 -25.35 -12.95
CA GLU A 148 15.10 -24.87 -11.76
C GLU A 148 14.89 -26.02 -10.78
N VAL A 149 15.04 -25.75 -9.48
CA VAL A 149 14.70 -26.67 -8.38
C VAL A 149 13.65 -26.01 -7.53
N ILE A 150 12.55 -26.71 -7.33
CA ILE A 150 11.39 -26.23 -6.58
C ILE A 150 10.96 -27.26 -5.53
N PHE A 151 10.24 -26.80 -4.51
CA PHE A 151 9.47 -27.71 -3.68
C PHE A 151 8.39 -28.39 -4.50
N ASN A 152 8.22 -29.71 -4.32
CA ASN A 152 7.19 -30.49 -5.01
C ASN A 152 5.77 -30.08 -4.54
N PRO A 153 4.96 -29.42 -5.40
CA PRO A 153 3.63 -28.94 -4.98
C PRO A 153 2.63 -30.07 -4.67
N ALA A 154 2.95 -31.29 -5.07
CA ALA A 154 2.09 -32.46 -4.86
C ALA A 154 2.11 -32.93 -3.39
N LEU A 155 3.16 -32.64 -2.66
CA LEU A 155 3.36 -33.19 -1.33
C LEU A 155 2.61 -32.37 -0.26
N PRO A 156 1.84 -33.03 0.63
CA PRO A 156 1.23 -32.35 1.77
C PRO A 156 2.24 -31.59 2.65
N ALA A 157 3.44 -32.16 2.87
CA ALA A 157 4.51 -31.53 3.65
C ALA A 157 5.00 -30.20 3.06
N THR A 158 5.12 -30.12 1.72
CA THR A 158 5.45 -28.86 1.02
C THR A 158 4.38 -27.81 1.25
N ARG A 159 3.10 -28.19 1.13
CA ARG A 159 1.97 -27.28 1.34
C ARG A 159 1.91 -26.80 2.77
N GLU A 160 2.02 -27.71 3.75
CA GLU A 160 2.07 -27.37 5.18
C GLU A 160 3.23 -26.42 5.50
N ARG A 161 4.42 -26.66 4.94
CA ARG A 161 5.58 -25.77 5.09
C ARG A 161 5.25 -24.35 4.64
N LEU A 162 4.66 -24.19 3.45
CA LEU A 162 4.34 -22.86 2.93
C LEU A 162 3.27 -22.14 3.76
N VAL A 163 2.24 -22.87 4.22
CA VAL A 163 1.23 -22.36 5.14
C VAL A 163 1.89 -21.85 6.43
N ASN A 164 2.82 -22.63 7.01
CA ASN A 164 3.54 -22.26 8.23
C ASN A 164 4.48 -21.06 8.02
N VAL A 165 5.15 -20.96 6.87
CA VAL A 165 5.96 -19.79 6.49
C VAL A 165 5.10 -18.52 6.42
N CYS A 166 3.92 -18.59 5.80
CA CYS A 166 2.99 -17.47 5.74
C CYS A 166 2.40 -17.14 7.12
N ARG A 167 2.03 -18.16 7.91
CA ARG A 167 1.55 -18.00 9.30
C ARG A 167 2.59 -17.27 10.15
N GLU A 168 3.85 -17.68 10.11
CA GLU A 168 4.95 -17.04 10.84
C GLU A 168 5.06 -15.54 10.50
N MET A 169 4.90 -15.17 9.23
CA MET A 169 4.94 -13.77 8.82
C MET A 169 3.78 -12.96 9.43
N ILE A 170 2.54 -13.46 9.35
CA ILE A 170 1.38 -12.71 9.83
C ILE A 170 1.24 -12.69 11.35
N GLU A 171 1.81 -13.64 12.06
CA GLU A 171 1.84 -13.67 13.53
C GLU A 171 2.91 -12.74 14.11
N ASN A 172 4.06 -12.59 13.43
CA ASN A 172 5.21 -11.88 13.98
C ASN A 172 5.41 -10.47 13.40
N TYR A 173 4.75 -10.11 12.27
CA TYR A 173 4.93 -8.83 11.61
C TYR A 173 3.59 -8.15 11.33
N ASP A 174 3.57 -6.85 11.45
CA ASP A 174 2.37 -6.04 11.17
C ASP A 174 2.24 -5.71 9.67
N ILE A 175 2.44 -6.73 8.81
CA ILE A 175 2.22 -6.61 7.37
C ILE A 175 0.75 -6.36 7.05
N ASP A 176 0.46 -5.70 5.92
CA ASP A 176 -0.89 -5.42 5.45
C ASP A 176 -1.41 -6.50 4.48
N GLY A 177 -0.51 -7.30 3.91
CA GLY A 177 -0.87 -8.36 2.98
C GLY A 177 0.27 -9.34 2.69
N ILE A 178 -0.11 -10.42 2.01
CA ILE A 178 0.82 -11.37 1.38
C ILE A 178 0.47 -11.43 -0.11
N ILE A 179 1.48 -11.47 -0.96
CA ILE A 179 1.33 -11.68 -2.39
C ILE A 179 2.28 -12.76 -2.89
N PHE A 180 1.77 -13.66 -3.75
CA PHE A 180 2.59 -14.60 -4.48
C PHE A 180 2.87 -14.06 -5.89
N ASP A 181 4.01 -14.46 -6.47
CA ASP A 181 4.34 -14.25 -7.88
C ASP A 181 3.83 -15.41 -8.77
N ASP A 182 4.34 -15.54 -9.98
CA ASP A 182 3.92 -16.53 -10.99
C ASP A 182 4.81 -17.78 -11.07
N TYR A 183 5.71 -17.99 -10.10
CA TYR A 183 6.62 -19.13 -10.12
C TYR A 183 6.03 -20.34 -9.39
N PHE A 184 5.23 -21.15 -10.14
CA PHE A 184 4.64 -22.39 -9.65
C PHE A 184 5.47 -23.60 -10.11
N TYR A 185 5.05 -24.35 -11.11
CA TYR A 185 5.89 -25.38 -11.72
C TYR A 185 6.90 -24.78 -12.69
N PRO A 186 8.07 -25.42 -12.91
CA PRO A 186 9.00 -25.01 -13.96
C PRO A 186 8.32 -25.05 -15.34
N SER A 187 8.61 -24.04 -16.16
CA SER A 187 7.97 -23.89 -17.46
C SER A 187 8.28 -25.05 -18.39
N GLY A 188 7.22 -25.65 -18.97
CA GLY A 188 7.34 -26.75 -19.93
C GLY A 188 7.66 -28.11 -19.29
N MET A 189 7.51 -28.28 -18.00
CA MET A 189 7.67 -29.57 -17.31
C MET A 189 6.78 -30.63 -17.94
N PRO A 190 7.33 -31.82 -18.35
CA PRO A 190 6.58 -32.81 -19.09
C PRO A 190 5.42 -33.39 -18.27
N THR A 191 4.39 -33.87 -18.99
CA THR A 191 3.27 -34.63 -18.44
C THR A 191 3.38 -36.12 -18.81
N THR A 192 4.59 -36.65 -18.75
CA THR A 192 4.96 -38.03 -19.05
C THR A 192 5.74 -38.62 -17.88
N SER A 193 6.09 -39.90 -17.98
CA SER A 193 6.92 -40.61 -16.99
C SER A 193 8.35 -40.06 -16.81
N GLU A 194 8.71 -39.03 -17.57
CA GLU A 194 9.99 -38.33 -17.42
C GLU A 194 9.96 -37.26 -16.32
N ALA A 195 8.77 -36.89 -15.85
CA ALA A 195 8.61 -35.91 -14.78
C ALA A 195 8.90 -36.52 -13.40
N GLU A 196 9.62 -35.79 -12.54
CA GLU A 196 9.99 -36.30 -11.22
C GLU A 196 8.77 -36.50 -10.30
N ASP A 197 7.64 -35.82 -10.52
CA ASP A 197 6.37 -35.98 -9.80
C ASP A 197 5.39 -36.99 -10.47
N TYR A 198 5.86 -37.77 -11.44
CA TYR A 198 5.01 -38.74 -12.15
C TYR A 198 4.48 -39.85 -11.24
N ASP A 199 5.33 -40.39 -10.37
CA ASP A 199 4.93 -41.44 -9.44
C ASP A 199 3.94 -40.94 -8.40
N ASP A 200 4.02 -39.70 -7.97
CA ASP A 200 3.03 -39.07 -7.11
C ASP A 200 1.65 -39.00 -7.77
N TRP A 201 1.61 -38.64 -9.07
CA TRP A 201 0.36 -38.68 -9.85
C TRP A 201 -0.19 -40.10 -10.01
N VAL A 202 0.69 -41.07 -10.28
CA VAL A 202 0.29 -42.51 -10.36
C VAL A 202 -0.32 -42.95 -9.03
N ASN A 203 0.35 -42.65 -7.93
CA ASN A 203 -0.08 -43.04 -6.58
C ASN A 203 -1.40 -42.33 -6.16
N SER A 204 -1.72 -41.16 -6.72
CA SER A 204 -3.00 -40.49 -6.54
C SER A 204 -4.17 -41.19 -7.24
N GLY A 205 -3.91 -42.26 -7.99
CA GLY A 205 -4.91 -43.07 -8.69
C GLY A 205 -5.30 -42.57 -10.09
N LYS A 206 -4.61 -41.57 -10.65
CA LYS A 206 -4.80 -41.03 -12.03
C LYS A 206 -6.24 -40.61 -12.35
N LYS A 207 -6.99 -40.14 -11.35
CA LYS A 207 -8.40 -39.70 -11.53
C LYS A 207 -8.54 -38.43 -12.37
N LEU A 208 -7.51 -37.63 -12.44
CA LEU A 208 -7.39 -36.42 -13.24
C LEU A 208 -6.29 -36.61 -14.30
N SER A 209 -6.34 -35.81 -15.37
CA SER A 209 -5.17 -35.70 -16.23
C SER A 209 -3.96 -35.22 -15.38
N PHE A 210 -2.73 -35.49 -15.84
CA PHE A 210 -1.55 -35.10 -15.07
C PHE A 210 -1.44 -33.60 -14.90
N GLY A 211 -1.81 -32.80 -15.92
CA GLY A 211 -1.86 -31.35 -15.84
C GLY A 211 -2.92 -30.84 -14.87
N ASP A 212 -4.14 -31.42 -14.89
CA ASP A 212 -5.22 -31.04 -13.96
C ASP A 212 -4.87 -31.40 -12.52
N TRP A 213 -4.21 -32.53 -12.31
CA TRP A 213 -3.73 -32.91 -10.99
C TRP A 213 -2.70 -31.91 -10.43
N ARG A 214 -1.75 -31.43 -11.25
CA ARG A 214 -0.81 -30.38 -10.85
C ARG A 214 -1.54 -29.08 -10.49
N ARG A 215 -2.47 -28.62 -11.33
CA ARG A 215 -3.29 -27.42 -11.05
C ARG A 215 -4.08 -27.57 -9.74
N LYS A 216 -4.68 -28.75 -9.52
CA LYS A 216 -5.38 -29.04 -8.26
C LYS A 216 -4.47 -28.91 -7.04
N ASN A 217 -3.22 -29.37 -7.11
CA ASN A 217 -2.26 -29.25 -6.01
C ASN A 217 -1.90 -27.78 -5.73
N VAL A 218 -1.71 -26.97 -6.79
CA VAL A 218 -1.48 -25.53 -6.65
C VAL A 218 -2.71 -24.83 -6.07
N ASN A 219 -3.92 -25.13 -6.57
CA ASN A 219 -5.16 -24.54 -6.04
C ASN A 219 -5.37 -24.89 -4.56
N ALA A 220 -5.09 -26.13 -4.16
CA ALA A 220 -5.17 -26.56 -2.77
C ALA A 220 -4.21 -25.77 -1.86
N MET A 221 -2.98 -25.50 -2.31
CA MET A 221 -2.03 -24.67 -1.57
C MET A 221 -2.54 -23.25 -1.40
N VAL A 222 -3.06 -22.63 -2.49
CA VAL A 222 -3.63 -21.28 -2.44
C VAL A 222 -4.80 -21.22 -1.45
N ALA A 223 -5.71 -22.20 -1.49
CA ALA A 223 -6.83 -22.31 -0.58
C ALA A 223 -6.38 -22.49 0.88
N ASP A 224 -5.41 -23.36 1.15
CA ASP A 224 -4.92 -23.58 2.52
C ASP A 224 -4.25 -22.32 3.11
N VAL A 225 -3.49 -21.57 2.31
CA VAL A 225 -2.90 -20.29 2.75
C VAL A 225 -4.01 -19.26 3.01
N TYR A 226 -4.99 -19.14 2.10
CA TYR A 226 -6.13 -18.23 2.30
C TYR A 226 -6.91 -18.56 3.57
N ASN A 227 -7.26 -19.83 3.78
CA ASN A 227 -8.01 -20.29 4.95
C ASN A 227 -7.24 -20.02 6.24
N MET A 228 -5.93 -20.28 6.26
CA MET A 228 -5.06 -19.94 7.38
C MET A 228 -5.07 -18.44 7.68
N ILE A 229 -5.04 -17.58 6.65
CA ILE A 229 -5.13 -16.13 6.83
C ILE A 229 -6.49 -15.74 7.46
N GLN A 230 -7.59 -16.34 6.99
CA GLN A 230 -8.91 -16.05 7.57
C GLN A 230 -9.01 -16.49 9.04
N GLU A 231 -8.33 -17.57 9.41
CA GLU A 231 -8.29 -18.06 10.79
C GLU A 231 -7.44 -17.16 11.71
N VAL A 232 -6.26 -16.75 11.26
CA VAL A 232 -5.24 -16.09 12.11
C VAL A 232 -5.43 -14.57 12.16
N ARG A 233 -5.54 -13.93 10.99
CA ARG A 233 -5.71 -12.47 10.87
C ARG A 233 -6.44 -12.13 9.55
N PRO A 234 -7.78 -12.16 9.54
CA PRO A 234 -8.59 -12.01 8.32
C PRO A 234 -8.41 -10.66 7.61
N SER A 235 -7.90 -9.64 8.30
CA SER A 235 -7.61 -8.33 7.70
C SER A 235 -6.38 -8.32 6.77
N ILE A 236 -5.52 -9.34 6.82
CA ILE A 236 -4.43 -9.50 5.85
C ILE A 236 -5.01 -9.72 4.46
N LYS A 237 -4.57 -8.91 3.51
CA LYS A 237 -4.93 -9.03 2.10
C LYS A 237 -4.09 -10.13 1.46
N PHE A 238 -4.73 -11.09 0.79
CA PHE A 238 -4.01 -12.13 0.06
C PHE A 238 -4.21 -11.96 -1.44
N GLY A 239 -3.12 -11.85 -2.18
CA GLY A 239 -3.14 -11.72 -3.63
C GLY A 239 -2.14 -12.62 -4.33
N ILE A 240 -2.34 -12.79 -5.63
CA ILE A 240 -1.40 -13.49 -6.51
C ILE A 240 -1.18 -12.64 -7.76
N SER A 241 0.05 -12.62 -8.24
CA SER A 241 0.46 -11.93 -9.47
C SER A 241 0.81 -12.98 -10.55
N PRO A 242 -0.20 -13.53 -11.24
CA PRO A 242 0.03 -14.50 -12.31
C PRO A 242 0.55 -13.83 -13.59
N ALA A 243 0.90 -14.62 -14.59
CA ALA A 243 1.17 -14.09 -15.92
C ALA A 243 -0.04 -13.27 -16.45
N GLY A 244 0.25 -12.27 -17.27
CA GLY A 244 -0.77 -11.34 -17.77
C GLY A 244 -1.80 -11.97 -18.73
N ALA A 245 -1.53 -13.17 -19.27
CA ALA A 245 -2.43 -13.91 -20.13
C ALA A 245 -2.81 -15.25 -19.49
N ALA A 246 -4.10 -15.54 -19.42
CA ALA A 246 -4.64 -16.80 -18.93
C ALA A 246 -5.95 -17.10 -19.66
N CYS A 247 -6.41 -18.35 -19.62
CA CYS A 247 -7.73 -18.74 -20.12
C CYS A 247 -7.98 -18.40 -21.60
N SER A 248 -7.01 -18.63 -22.48
CA SER A 248 -7.17 -18.41 -23.92
C SER A 248 -7.88 -19.57 -24.61
N ASP A 249 -7.89 -20.77 -24.01
CA ASP A 249 -8.71 -21.91 -24.49
C ASP A 249 -10.18 -21.66 -24.14
N PRO A 250 -11.09 -21.66 -25.17
CA PRO A 250 -12.51 -21.46 -24.93
C PRO A 250 -13.16 -22.50 -24.01
N ASN A 251 -12.65 -23.75 -24.00
CA ASN A 251 -13.21 -24.79 -23.13
C ASN A 251 -12.82 -24.56 -21.66
N VAL A 252 -11.58 -24.12 -21.41
CA VAL A 252 -11.14 -23.72 -20.07
C VAL A 252 -11.91 -22.50 -19.60
N ALA A 253 -12.08 -21.49 -20.44
CA ALA A 253 -12.88 -20.30 -20.12
C ALA A 253 -14.34 -20.67 -19.80
N ALA A 254 -14.96 -21.52 -20.62
CA ALA A 254 -16.33 -21.96 -20.42
C ALA A 254 -16.51 -22.79 -19.14
N SER A 255 -15.50 -23.57 -18.70
CA SER A 255 -15.56 -24.32 -17.45
C SER A 255 -15.61 -23.41 -16.20
N HIS A 256 -15.12 -22.17 -16.31
CA HIS A 256 -15.20 -21.13 -15.27
C HIS A 256 -16.36 -20.14 -15.49
N GLY A 257 -17.15 -20.32 -16.55
CA GLY A 257 -18.25 -19.40 -16.88
C GLY A 257 -17.77 -17.99 -17.26
N VAL A 258 -16.57 -17.86 -17.83
CA VAL A 258 -15.99 -16.61 -18.32
C VAL A 258 -15.76 -16.66 -19.83
N GLU A 259 -15.68 -15.48 -20.47
CA GLU A 259 -15.22 -15.40 -21.85
C GLU A 259 -13.72 -15.67 -21.93
N PRO A 260 -13.21 -16.31 -23.00
CA PRO A 260 -11.77 -16.45 -23.17
C PRO A 260 -11.09 -15.09 -23.29
N ILE A 261 -9.84 -15.00 -22.79
CA ILE A 261 -9.07 -13.76 -22.95
C ILE A 261 -8.89 -13.46 -24.45
N PRO A 262 -9.09 -12.22 -24.89
CA PRO A 262 -9.17 -11.91 -26.33
C PRO A 262 -7.86 -12.13 -27.08
N LYS A 263 -6.76 -12.16 -26.35
CA LYS A 263 -5.40 -12.33 -26.88
C LYS A 263 -4.52 -13.03 -25.81
N GLY A 264 -3.41 -13.65 -26.25
CA GLY A 264 -2.48 -14.29 -25.32
C GLY A 264 -2.33 -15.78 -25.55
N SER A 265 -1.81 -16.49 -24.56
CA SER A 265 -1.60 -17.92 -24.57
C SER A 265 -1.96 -18.54 -23.23
N ASP A 266 -2.16 -19.86 -23.22
CA ASP A 266 -2.40 -20.62 -21.97
C ASP A 266 -1.12 -21.11 -21.29
N TRP A 267 -0.02 -20.35 -21.44
CA TRP A 267 1.23 -20.69 -20.77
C TRP A 267 1.06 -20.82 -19.25
N GLN A 268 0.29 -19.91 -18.64
CA GLN A 268 -0.05 -19.98 -17.22
C GLN A 268 -0.72 -21.31 -16.84
N TYR A 269 -1.70 -21.74 -17.63
CA TYR A 269 -2.48 -22.94 -17.39
C TYR A 269 -1.74 -24.22 -17.75
N ASN A 270 -1.10 -24.27 -18.94
CA ASN A 270 -0.49 -25.48 -19.49
C ASN A 270 1.02 -25.56 -19.26
N GLY A 271 1.72 -24.43 -19.16
CA GLY A 271 3.17 -24.38 -19.04
C GLY A 271 3.68 -24.46 -17.60
N ILE A 272 2.99 -23.79 -16.65
CA ILE A 272 3.35 -23.77 -15.24
C ILE A 272 2.24 -24.31 -14.32
N PHE A 273 1.21 -24.90 -14.89
CA PHE A 273 0.12 -25.61 -14.20
C PHE A 273 -0.54 -24.80 -13.09
N SER A 274 -0.91 -23.55 -13.36
CA SER A 274 -1.63 -22.71 -12.43
C SER A 274 -2.89 -22.13 -13.06
N ASP A 275 -3.95 -21.99 -12.24
CA ASP A 275 -5.28 -21.61 -12.69
C ASP A 275 -5.78 -20.40 -11.89
N PRO A 276 -5.41 -19.18 -12.31
CA PRO A 276 -5.77 -17.98 -11.56
C PRO A 276 -7.27 -17.64 -11.63
N VAL A 277 -8.02 -18.16 -12.59
CA VAL A 277 -9.47 -17.98 -12.65
C VAL A 277 -10.16 -18.86 -11.61
N ALA A 278 -9.67 -20.09 -11.39
CA ALA A 278 -10.15 -20.93 -10.30
C ALA A 278 -9.99 -20.27 -8.93
N TRP A 279 -8.88 -19.58 -8.68
CA TRP A 279 -8.67 -18.90 -7.39
C TRP A 279 -9.66 -17.74 -7.15
N LEU A 280 -10.04 -17.01 -8.20
CA LEU A 280 -11.07 -15.99 -8.15
C LEU A 280 -12.46 -16.60 -7.95
N GLU A 281 -12.79 -17.67 -8.68
CA GLU A 281 -14.07 -18.38 -8.61
C GLU A 281 -14.27 -19.03 -7.23
N GLU A 282 -13.25 -19.71 -6.70
CA GLU A 282 -13.26 -20.32 -5.36
C GLU A 282 -13.19 -19.27 -4.23
N GLY A 283 -12.87 -18.02 -4.56
CA GLY A 283 -12.74 -16.93 -3.58
C GLY A 283 -11.55 -17.07 -2.66
N THR A 284 -10.49 -17.76 -3.09
CA THR A 284 -9.28 -18.04 -2.30
C THR A 284 -8.18 -16.98 -2.46
N VAL A 285 -8.50 -15.83 -3.04
CA VAL A 285 -7.68 -14.62 -3.09
C VAL A 285 -8.56 -13.40 -2.82
N ASP A 286 -7.98 -12.32 -2.30
CA ASP A 286 -8.66 -11.03 -2.16
C ASP A 286 -8.50 -10.17 -3.42
N TYR A 287 -7.38 -10.32 -4.10
CA TYR A 287 -7.11 -9.63 -5.35
C TYR A 287 -6.21 -10.43 -6.28
N ILE A 288 -6.30 -10.12 -7.57
CA ILE A 288 -5.42 -10.64 -8.60
C ILE A 288 -4.61 -9.47 -9.20
N SER A 289 -3.29 -9.70 -9.41
CA SER A 289 -2.40 -8.68 -9.98
C SER A 289 -1.65 -9.22 -11.19
N PRO A 290 -2.32 -9.47 -12.32
CA PRO A 290 -1.71 -10.08 -13.48
C PRO A 290 -0.59 -9.21 -14.06
N GLN A 291 0.52 -9.84 -14.45
CA GLN A 291 1.71 -9.21 -15.01
C GLN A 291 1.48 -8.85 -16.48
N ILE A 292 0.77 -7.74 -16.73
CA ILE A 292 0.47 -7.25 -18.07
C ILE A 292 1.66 -6.41 -18.57
N TYR A 293 2.80 -7.04 -18.78
CA TYR A 293 4.09 -6.40 -19.08
C TYR A 293 4.26 -6.03 -20.55
N TRP A 294 3.17 -5.72 -21.24
CA TRP A 294 3.14 -5.35 -22.66
C TRP A 294 2.62 -3.92 -22.85
N LYS A 295 3.08 -3.29 -23.93
CA LYS A 295 2.62 -1.95 -24.30
C LYS A 295 1.17 -1.95 -24.81
N MET A 296 0.54 -0.77 -24.84
CA MET A 296 -0.80 -0.57 -25.35
C MET A 296 -1.01 -1.09 -26.77
N ASN A 297 0.03 -0.99 -27.61
CA ASN A 297 0.00 -1.40 -29.02
C ASN A 297 0.68 -2.75 -29.29
N HIS A 298 0.92 -3.57 -28.26
CA HIS A 298 1.56 -4.87 -28.46
C HIS A 298 0.71 -5.77 -29.37
N ALA A 299 1.34 -6.41 -30.36
CA ALA A 299 0.63 -7.11 -31.44
C ALA A 299 -0.24 -8.28 -30.95
N THR A 300 0.26 -9.06 -29.99
CA THR A 300 -0.41 -10.26 -29.47
C THR A 300 -1.06 -10.06 -28.11
N ASN A 301 -0.51 -9.21 -27.25
CA ASN A 301 -0.97 -9.02 -25.88
C ASN A 301 -1.10 -7.52 -25.57
N PRO A 302 -1.99 -6.76 -26.23
CA PRO A 302 -2.13 -5.33 -25.97
C PRO A 302 -2.69 -5.08 -24.56
N PHE A 303 -2.11 -4.12 -23.83
CA PHE A 303 -2.40 -3.88 -22.42
C PHE A 303 -3.91 -3.66 -22.15
N ALA A 304 -4.57 -2.79 -22.91
CA ALA A 304 -5.94 -2.40 -22.60
C ALA A 304 -6.97 -3.54 -22.72
N PRO A 305 -7.01 -4.36 -23.78
CA PRO A 305 -7.90 -5.52 -23.85
C PRO A 305 -7.64 -6.55 -22.75
N MET A 306 -6.37 -6.78 -22.40
CA MET A 306 -6.00 -7.71 -21.33
C MET A 306 -6.50 -7.21 -19.96
N THR A 307 -6.21 -5.95 -19.63
CA THR A 307 -6.70 -5.29 -18.41
C THR A 307 -8.23 -5.29 -18.31
N ASN A 308 -8.92 -5.03 -19.42
CA ASN A 308 -10.38 -5.07 -19.45
C ASN A 308 -10.93 -6.47 -19.13
N TRP A 309 -10.32 -7.50 -19.70
CA TRP A 309 -10.71 -8.89 -19.45
C TRP A 309 -10.54 -9.25 -17.97
N TRP A 310 -9.35 -9.03 -17.42
CA TRP A 310 -9.06 -9.30 -16.00
C TRP A 310 -10.01 -8.54 -15.07
N SER A 311 -10.33 -7.30 -15.40
CA SER A 311 -11.27 -6.49 -14.61
C SER A 311 -12.67 -7.07 -14.60
N LYS A 312 -13.14 -7.60 -15.75
CA LYS A 312 -14.45 -8.27 -15.86
C LYS A 312 -14.48 -9.55 -15.05
N VAL A 313 -13.43 -10.39 -15.16
CA VAL A 313 -13.33 -11.66 -14.45
C VAL A 313 -13.28 -11.42 -12.93
N ALA A 314 -12.40 -10.55 -12.46
CA ALA A 314 -12.31 -10.23 -11.04
C ALA A 314 -13.63 -9.66 -10.48
N LYS A 315 -14.29 -8.77 -11.22
CA LYS A 315 -15.60 -8.23 -10.86
C LYS A 315 -16.69 -9.32 -10.81
N GLN A 316 -16.70 -10.26 -11.76
CA GLN A 316 -17.66 -11.37 -11.79
C GLN A 316 -17.60 -12.19 -10.51
N PHE A 317 -16.41 -12.43 -9.99
CA PHE A 317 -16.20 -13.20 -8.76
C PHE A 317 -16.07 -12.33 -7.49
N GLY A 318 -16.37 -11.02 -7.58
CA GLY A 318 -16.39 -10.11 -6.43
C GLY A 318 -15.03 -9.91 -5.77
N ARG A 319 -13.94 -9.88 -6.56
CA ARG A 319 -12.56 -9.66 -6.10
C ARG A 319 -11.94 -8.44 -6.77
N HIS A 320 -10.84 -7.95 -6.21
CA HIS A 320 -10.13 -6.80 -6.78
C HIS A 320 -9.16 -7.21 -7.89
N HIS A 321 -8.93 -6.28 -8.82
CA HIS A 321 -7.92 -6.40 -9.87
C HIS A 321 -6.99 -5.20 -9.85
N TYR A 322 -5.69 -5.45 -9.69
CA TYR A 322 -4.62 -4.46 -9.76
C TYR A 322 -3.65 -4.88 -10.86
N ALA A 323 -3.62 -4.19 -11.99
CA ALA A 323 -2.70 -4.54 -13.07
C ALA A 323 -1.24 -4.36 -12.62
N SER A 324 -0.39 -5.38 -12.80
CA SER A 324 1.06 -5.22 -12.70
C SER A 324 1.61 -4.67 -14.03
N HIS A 325 2.39 -3.59 -13.95
CA HIS A 325 3.00 -2.88 -15.07
C HIS A 325 4.51 -3.08 -15.07
N SER A 326 5.11 -3.38 -16.21
CA SER A 326 6.57 -3.31 -16.34
C SER A 326 7.02 -1.90 -16.69
N LEU A 327 8.02 -1.40 -15.99
CA LEU A 327 8.72 -0.15 -16.31
C LEU A 327 10.06 -0.39 -17.02
N THR A 328 10.45 -1.64 -17.22
CA THR A 328 11.77 -2.03 -17.75
C THR A 328 12.06 -1.48 -19.14
N PHE A 329 11.02 -1.24 -19.95
CA PHE A 329 11.20 -0.61 -21.27
C PHE A 329 11.72 0.84 -21.19
N LEU A 330 11.49 1.52 -20.06
CA LEU A 330 12.01 2.88 -19.83
C LEU A 330 13.53 2.91 -19.61
N GLN A 331 14.13 1.77 -19.23
CA GLN A 331 15.59 1.70 -19.03
C GLN A 331 16.37 1.84 -20.34
N SER A 332 15.76 1.49 -21.46
CA SER A 332 16.36 1.61 -22.80
C SER A 332 15.93 2.87 -23.54
N SER A 333 14.81 3.47 -23.17
CA SER A 333 14.24 4.66 -23.83
C SER A 333 13.39 5.43 -22.82
N ASN A 334 14.00 6.44 -22.20
CA ASN A 334 13.37 7.26 -21.16
C ASN A 334 12.98 8.64 -21.74
N THR A 335 11.90 8.67 -22.51
CA THR A 335 11.36 9.87 -23.14
C THR A 335 9.98 10.22 -22.59
N THR A 336 9.51 11.46 -22.80
CA THR A 336 8.15 11.88 -22.46
C THR A 336 7.10 11.01 -23.15
N THR A 337 7.36 10.51 -24.36
CA THR A 337 6.46 9.59 -25.07
C THR A 337 6.35 8.24 -24.36
N ASP A 338 7.45 7.72 -23.82
CA ASP A 338 7.43 6.48 -23.05
C ASP A 338 6.68 6.66 -21.72
N TRP A 339 6.80 7.81 -21.07
CA TRP A 339 5.99 8.11 -19.88
C TRP A 339 4.50 8.24 -20.19
N GLN A 340 4.13 8.73 -21.38
CA GLN A 340 2.74 8.74 -21.85
C GLN A 340 2.20 7.33 -22.06
N GLU A 341 3.02 6.36 -22.43
CA GLU A 341 2.64 4.94 -22.46
C GLU A 341 2.21 4.47 -21.05
N VAL A 342 3.03 4.73 -20.02
CA VAL A 342 2.68 4.44 -18.61
C VAL A 342 1.37 5.13 -18.22
N GLY A 343 1.21 6.40 -18.59
CA GLY A 343 0.00 7.18 -18.35
C GLY A 343 -1.24 6.61 -19.03
N SER A 344 -1.10 6.07 -20.25
CA SER A 344 -2.18 5.43 -21.00
C SER A 344 -2.58 4.09 -20.41
N GLN A 345 -1.62 3.33 -19.90
CA GLN A 345 -1.87 2.09 -19.17
C GLN A 345 -2.65 2.37 -17.86
N LEU A 346 -2.21 3.35 -17.07
CA LEU A 346 -2.91 3.78 -15.85
C LEU A 346 -4.34 4.23 -16.15
N GLN A 347 -4.53 5.03 -17.20
CA GLN A 347 -5.86 5.48 -17.62
C GLN A 347 -6.75 4.29 -18.02
N SER A 348 -6.21 3.30 -18.74
CA SER A 348 -6.94 2.08 -19.09
C SER A 348 -7.36 1.30 -17.85
N SER A 349 -6.46 1.12 -16.88
CA SER A 349 -6.81 0.48 -15.60
C SER A 349 -7.94 1.22 -14.89
N ARG A 350 -7.88 2.54 -14.79
CA ARG A 350 -8.91 3.38 -14.16
C ARG A 350 -10.26 3.29 -14.86
N ILE A 351 -10.29 3.27 -16.21
CA ILE A 351 -11.52 3.17 -16.99
C ILE A 351 -12.20 1.81 -16.78
N TYR A 352 -11.44 0.72 -16.89
CA TYR A 352 -12.01 -0.62 -16.87
C TYR A 352 -12.34 -1.11 -15.46
N THR A 353 -11.65 -0.61 -14.42
CA THR A 353 -11.85 -1.06 -13.05
C THR A 353 -12.75 -0.13 -12.21
N ARG A 354 -13.38 0.87 -12.79
CA ARG A 354 -14.23 1.87 -12.08
C ARG A 354 -15.15 1.28 -11.00
N ASN A 355 -15.61 0.05 -11.18
CA ASN A 355 -16.53 -0.63 -10.25
C ASN A 355 -15.91 -1.83 -9.55
N ALA A 356 -14.59 -2.08 -9.71
CA ALA A 356 -13.91 -3.26 -9.20
C ALA A 356 -12.58 -2.90 -8.50
N ALA A 357 -12.45 -1.67 -7.97
CA ALA A 357 -11.27 -1.13 -7.31
C ALA A 357 -10.06 -0.95 -8.25
N PRO A 358 -9.78 0.28 -8.72
CA PRO A 358 -8.64 0.56 -9.57
C PRO A 358 -7.33 0.34 -8.82
N GLY A 359 -6.32 -0.10 -9.55
CA GLY A 359 -4.97 -0.24 -9.01
C GLY A 359 -3.93 -0.58 -10.05
N ALA A 360 -2.71 -0.20 -9.75
CA ALA A 360 -1.51 -0.51 -10.51
C ALA A 360 -0.37 -0.87 -9.56
N ILE A 361 0.42 -1.89 -9.93
CA ILE A 361 1.64 -2.25 -9.21
C ILE A 361 2.79 -2.22 -10.21
N PHE A 362 3.77 -1.35 -10.00
CA PHE A 362 4.88 -1.14 -10.92
C PHE A 362 6.04 -2.09 -10.64
N TYR A 363 6.53 -2.79 -11.65
CA TYR A 363 7.78 -3.53 -11.60
C TYR A 363 8.87 -2.70 -12.29
N SER A 364 9.85 -2.09 -11.56
CA SER A 364 10.04 -2.21 -10.12
C SER A 364 10.52 -0.90 -9.49
N ALA A 365 10.83 -0.92 -8.20
CA ALA A 365 11.19 0.25 -7.40
C ALA A 365 12.39 1.02 -7.96
N CYS A 366 13.43 0.35 -8.47
CA CYS A 366 14.61 1.00 -9.06
C CYS A 366 14.34 1.76 -10.36
N ASP A 367 13.15 1.62 -10.95
CA ASP A 367 12.73 2.40 -12.10
C ASP A 367 11.99 3.70 -11.69
N ILE A 368 11.62 3.84 -10.42
CA ILE A 368 10.94 5.03 -9.89
C ILE A 368 11.88 5.92 -9.07
N ASP A 369 12.82 5.31 -8.33
CA ASP A 369 13.74 6.02 -7.43
C ASP A 369 14.83 6.85 -8.14
N GLY A 370 14.85 6.84 -9.45
CA GLY A 370 15.85 7.55 -10.27
C GLY A 370 17.16 6.80 -10.49
N LYS A 371 17.29 5.57 -9.98
CA LYS A 371 18.48 4.72 -10.17
C LYS A 371 18.64 4.29 -11.62
N LYS A 372 17.56 3.79 -12.24
CA LYS A 372 17.55 3.35 -13.63
C LYS A 372 16.78 4.29 -14.55
N VAL A 373 15.67 4.88 -14.07
CA VAL A 373 14.83 5.80 -14.83
C VAL A 373 14.70 7.10 -14.05
N LYS A 374 15.26 8.20 -14.60
CA LYS A 374 15.24 9.50 -13.92
C LYS A 374 13.96 10.26 -14.21
N GLY A 375 13.36 10.87 -13.17
CA GLY A 375 12.24 11.80 -13.26
C GLY A 375 10.85 11.15 -13.36
N LEU A 376 10.75 9.83 -13.43
CA LEU A 376 9.45 9.15 -13.52
C LEU A 376 8.60 9.37 -12.25
N GLY A 377 9.21 9.33 -11.07
CA GLY A 377 8.51 9.57 -9.79
C GLY A 377 7.86 10.95 -9.75
N ASP A 378 8.60 12.00 -10.09
CA ASP A 378 8.09 13.37 -10.16
C ASP A 378 6.98 13.50 -11.20
N TRP A 379 7.15 12.85 -12.35
CA TRP A 379 6.13 12.87 -13.40
C TRP A 379 4.84 12.17 -12.97
N LEU A 380 4.92 11.04 -12.26
CA LEU A 380 3.75 10.36 -11.67
C LEU A 380 3.05 11.31 -10.69
N LYS A 381 3.78 11.93 -9.78
CA LYS A 381 3.21 12.87 -8.79
C LYS A 381 2.49 14.04 -9.45
N THR A 382 3.11 14.65 -10.45
CA THR A 382 2.59 15.89 -11.07
C THR A 382 1.54 15.64 -12.15
N ASN A 383 1.41 14.41 -12.69
CA ASN A 383 0.52 14.13 -13.81
C ASN A 383 -0.54 13.05 -13.53
N LYS A 384 -0.30 12.14 -12.57
CA LYS A 384 -1.18 10.98 -12.35
C LYS A 384 -1.64 10.82 -10.89
N TYR A 385 -0.80 11.21 -9.94
CA TYR A 385 -1.01 11.01 -8.50
C TYR A 385 -1.02 12.34 -7.75
N LEU A 386 -1.76 13.33 -8.28
CA LEU A 386 -1.82 14.71 -7.77
C LEU A 386 -2.23 14.77 -6.29
N HIS A 387 -3.17 13.93 -5.90
CA HIS A 387 -3.67 13.82 -4.53
C HIS A 387 -3.39 12.42 -3.97
N PRO A 388 -3.22 12.26 -2.67
CA PRO A 388 -3.16 10.95 -2.03
C PRO A 388 -4.42 10.12 -2.31
N ALA A 389 -4.30 8.81 -2.24
CA ALA A 389 -5.43 7.89 -2.36
C ALA A 389 -5.31 6.80 -1.30
N LEU A 390 -6.45 6.33 -0.81
CA LEU A 390 -6.55 5.16 0.05
C LEU A 390 -6.49 3.89 -0.80
N THR A 391 -6.02 2.80 -0.23
CA THR A 391 -6.20 1.49 -0.84
C THR A 391 -7.68 1.09 -0.82
N PRO A 392 -8.18 0.30 -1.79
CA PRO A 392 -9.55 -0.16 -1.81
C PRO A 392 -9.92 -1.02 -0.59
N ALA A 393 -11.15 -0.85 -0.10
CA ALA A 393 -11.66 -1.61 1.02
C ALA A 393 -12.03 -3.04 0.61
N ILE A 394 -11.76 -4.01 1.47
CA ILE A 394 -12.13 -5.42 1.32
C ILE A 394 -13.55 -5.61 1.86
N THR A 395 -14.55 -5.37 1.02
CA THR A 395 -15.96 -5.28 1.44
C THR A 395 -16.67 -6.62 1.62
N TRP A 396 -16.06 -7.74 1.19
CA TRP A 396 -16.63 -9.09 1.32
C TRP A 396 -16.21 -9.82 2.59
N LYS A 397 -15.32 -9.22 3.39
CA LYS A 397 -14.94 -9.76 4.71
C LYS A 397 -15.74 -9.08 5.81
N GLU A 398 -16.11 -9.85 6.82
CA GLU A 398 -16.76 -9.29 8.00
C GLU A 398 -15.83 -8.34 8.73
N HIS A 399 -16.34 -7.19 9.13
CA HIS A 399 -15.65 -6.18 9.90
C HIS A 399 -16.57 -5.63 10.99
N LYS A 400 -15.95 -5.09 12.03
CA LYS A 400 -16.69 -4.49 13.14
C LYS A 400 -16.96 -3.02 12.80
N GLU A 401 -18.20 -2.59 13.01
CA GLU A 401 -18.52 -1.16 12.99
C GLU A 401 -17.78 -0.45 14.14
N LEU A 402 -17.04 0.59 13.80
CA LEU A 402 -16.31 1.42 14.75
C LEU A 402 -16.96 2.80 14.82
N GLY A 403 -16.78 3.46 15.95
CA GLY A 403 -17.24 4.84 16.14
C GLY A 403 -16.29 5.86 15.49
N THR A 404 -16.14 6.97 16.17
CA THR A 404 -15.22 8.07 15.80
C THR A 404 -13.98 8.03 16.69
N VAL A 405 -12.93 8.76 16.31
CA VAL A 405 -11.82 9.02 17.23
C VAL A 405 -12.32 9.81 18.44
N SER A 406 -11.70 9.62 19.60
CA SER A 406 -11.97 10.40 20.81
C SER A 406 -10.77 11.28 21.17
N GLU A 407 -10.99 12.31 21.96
CA GLU A 407 -9.96 13.25 22.46
C GLU A 407 -9.07 13.85 21.35
N LEU A 408 -9.66 14.17 20.19
CA LEU A 408 -8.92 14.83 19.12
C LEU A 408 -8.51 16.24 19.56
N LYS A 409 -7.21 16.51 19.54
CA LYS A 409 -6.59 17.78 19.91
C LYS A 409 -5.42 18.11 19.00
N SER A 410 -5.00 19.39 19.02
CA SER A 410 -3.81 19.87 18.32
C SER A 410 -2.98 20.74 19.26
N ASP A 411 -1.66 20.69 19.10
CA ASP A 411 -0.71 21.63 19.72
C ASP A 411 -0.29 22.75 18.74
N GLY A 412 -0.93 22.82 17.57
CA GLY A 412 -0.64 23.77 16.50
C GLY A 412 0.32 23.23 15.44
N GLU A 413 1.10 22.19 15.73
CA GLU A 413 2.03 21.55 14.81
C GLU A 413 1.64 20.10 14.50
N ALA A 414 0.96 19.43 15.43
CA ALA A 414 0.52 18.04 15.29
C ALA A 414 -0.92 17.84 15.76
N LEU A 415 -1.58 16.85 15.18
CA LEU A 415 -2.83 16.29 15.66
C LEU A 415 -2.55 15.08 16.54
N GLN A 416 -3.32 14.94 17.62
CA GLN A 416 -3.26 13.81 18.54
C GLN A 416 -4.68 13.38 18.92
N TRP A 417 -4.90 12.09 19.14
CA TRP A 417 -6.20 11.54 19.56
C TRP A 417 -6.01 10.28 20.38
N GLU A 418 -7.07 9.83 21.05
CA GLU A 418 -7.06 8.52 21.68
C GLU A 418 -7.15 7.43 20.61
N GLY A 419 -6.14 6.54 20.58
CA GLY A 419 -6.02 5.50 19.58
C GLY A 419 -6.93 4.30 19.85
N VAL A 420 -7.34 3.64 18.78
CA VAL A 420 -7.97 2.31 18.80
C VAL A 420 -6.93 1.29 18.35
N ASP A 421 -6.76 0.23 19.13
CA ASP A 421 -5.75 -0.79 18.88
C ASP A 421 -5.82 -1.35 17.44
N SER A 422 -4.66 -1.45 16.81
CA SER A 422 -4.47 -2.02 15.47
C SER A 422 -5.21 -1.29 14.34
N MET A 423 -5.69 -0.06 14.56
CA MET A 423 -6.34 0.75 13.53
C MET A 423 -5.36 1.70 12.85
N ARG A 424 -5.78 2.18 11.70
CA ARG A 424 -5.17 3.29 10.96
C ARG A 424 -6.10 4.50 11.04
N TYR A 425 -5.63 5.63 10.56
CA TYR A 425 -6.42 6.86 10.55
C TYR A 425 -6.20 7.61 9.26
N THR A 426 -7.26 8.18 8.70
CA THR A 426 -7.17 9.12 7.58
C THR A 426 -7.23 10.54 8.11
N ILE A 427 -6.35 11.37 7.60
CA ILE A 427 -6.25 12.77 7.99
C ILE A 427 -6.58 13.64 6.78
N TYR A 428 -7.46 14.60 6.97
CA TYR A 428 -7.91 15.55 5.96
C TYR A 428 -7.61 16.98 6.39
N ALA A 429 -7.15 17.81 5.45
CA ALA A 429 -7.07 19.26 5.60
C ALA A 429 -8.13 19.93 4.71
N ILE A 430 -9.02 20.67 5.31
CA ILE A 430 -10.18 21.26 4.67
C ILE A 430 -10.04 22.79 4.79
N PRO A 431 -10.04 23.55 3.67
CA PRO A 431 -9.97 25.01 3.76
C PRO A 431 -11.05 25.59 4.65
N ASN A 432 -10.68 26.48 5.58
CA ASN A 432 -11.61 27.08 6.55
C ASN A 432 -12.79 27.80 5.89
N GLU A 433 -12.59 28.34 4.68
CA GLU A 433 -13.63 29.00 3.89
C GLU A 433 -14.81 28.10 3.50
N LEU A 434 -14.58 26.77 3.43
CA LEU A 434 -15.61 25.79 3.11
C LEU A 434 -16.49 25.45 4.33
N GLY A 435 -15.94 25.53 5.54
CA GLY A 435 -16.59 25.08 6.77
C GLY A 435 -16.87 23.57 6.79
N SER A 436 -17.07 23.00 7.96
CA SER A 436 -17.31 21.55 8.11
C SER A 436 -18.61 21.06 7.46
N THR A 437 -19.59 21.94 7.24
CA THR A 437 -20.91 21.63 6.68
C THR A 437 -20.94 21.65 5.14
N ASN A 438 -19.95 22.24 4.49
CA ASN A 438 -19.87 22.41 3.04
C ASN A 438 -18.75 21.58 2.41
N VAL A 439 -18.20 20.62 3.14
CA VAL A 439 -17.16 19.72 2.62
C VAL A 439 -17.77 18.83 1.54
N GLU A 440 -17.19 18.86 0.35
CA GLU A 440 -17.58 17.96 -0.71
C GLU A 440 -17.36 16.50 -0.27
N THR A 441 -18.41 15.70 -0.35
CA THR A 441 -18.38 14.27 0.00
C THR A 441 -18.58 13.41 -1.24
N SER A 442 -18.02 12.22 -1.24
CA SER A 442 -18.31 11.21 -2.24
C SER A 442 -19.75 10.70 -2.07
N THR A 443 -20.31 10.06 -3.11
CA THR A 443 -21.63 9.41 -3.05
C THR A 443 -21.75 8.34 -1.95
N ALA A 444 -20.61 7.89 -1.39
CA ALA A 444 -20.53 6.97 -0.24
C ALA A 444 -20.45 7.70 1.12
N GLY A 445 -20.60 9.04 1.15
CA GLY A 445 -20.66 9.81 2.40
C GLY A 445 -19.32 10.17 3.06
N GLY A 446 -18.19 9.79 2.45
CA GLY A 446 -16.86 10.14 2.97
C GLY A 446 -16.27 11.41 2.34
N ILE A 447 -15.31 12.04 3.01
CA ILE A 447 -14.60 13.23 2.50
C ILE A 447 -13.83 12.90 1.22
N LEU A 448 -13.77 13.82 0.25
CA LEU A 448 -13.09 13.60 -1.03
C LEU A 448 -11.56 13.56 -0.87
N SER A 449 -10.90 12.87 -1.79
CA SER A 449 -9.44 12.69 -1.77
C SER A 449 -8.63 13.97 -1.99
N ASN A 450 -9.23 15.03 -2.54
CA ASN A 450 -8.55 16.31 -2.68
C ASN A 450 -8.23 17.00 -1.34
N TYR A 451 -8.89 16.58 -0.25
CA TYR A 451 -8.63 17.04 1.11
C TYR A 451 -7.76 16.06 1.90
N LEU A 452 -7.53 14.85 1.39
CA LEU A 452 -6.73 13.82 2.07
C LEU A 452 -5.26 14.25 2.15
N LEU A 453 -4.72 14.37 3.36
CA LEU A 453 -3.29 14.56 3.63
C LEU A 453 -2.54 13.24 3.62
N GLY A 454 -3.09 12.23 4.25
CA GLY A 454 -2.43 10.93 4.35
C GLY A 454 -3.13 9.96 5.30
N VAL A 455 -2.41 8.88 5.58
CA VAL A 455 -2.81 7.82 6.51
C VAL A 455 -1.77 7.76 7.63
N SER A 456 -2.23 7.66 8.87
CA SER A 456 -1.38 7.38 10.04
C SER A 456 -1.65 5.98 10.57
N TYR A 457 -0.60 5.29 10.98
CA TYR A 457 -0.65 4.02 11.71
C TYR A 457 -0.49 4.23 13.24
N THR A 458 -0.44 5.49 13.66
CA THR A 458 -0.36 5.89 15.07
C THR A 458 -1.49 6.88 15.39
N SER A 459 -1.73 7.15 16.65
CA SER A 459 -2.71 8.11 17.13
C SER A 459 -2.21 9.57 17.12
N SER A 460 -1.33 9.89 16.18
CA SER A 460 -0.81 11.24 15.97
C SER A 460 -0.47 11.48 14.50
N TYR A 461 -0.46 12.75 14.10
CA TYR A 461 -0.07 13.15 12.74
C TYR A 461 0.59 14.53 12.77
N GLN A 462 1.83 14.63 12.24
CA GLN A 462 2.52 15.90 12.08
C GLN A 462 1.89 16.67 10.92
N ILE A 463 1.44 17.88 11.15
CA ILE A 463 0.81 18.74 10.14
C ILE A 463 1.92 19.29 9.25
N PRO A 464 1.87 19.12 7.91
CA PRO A 464 2.81 19.79 7.02
C PRO A 464 2.69 21.31 7.09
N GLU A 465 3.83 22.01 6.98
CA GLU A 465 3.94 23.46 7.17
C GLU A 465 2.92 24.26 6.34
N GLU A 466 2.64 23.82 5.11
CA GLU A 466 1.69 24.49 4.20
C GLU A 466 0.21 24.39 4.65
N TYR A 467 -0.11 23.59 5.67
CA TYR A 467 -1.46 23.42 6.22
C TYR A 467 -1.62 23.98 7.64
N LEU A 468 -0.59 24.59 8.21
CA LEU A 468 -0.66 25.15 9.58
C LEU A 468 -1.62 26.32 9.70
N GLU A 469 -1.91 27.02 8.60
CA GLU A 469 -2.83 28.16 8.57
C GLU A 469 -3.92 27.98 7.51
N GLY A 470 -5.13 28.40 7.81
CA GLY A 470 -6.24 28.44 6.85
C GLY A 470 -6.97 27.11 6.65
N TYR A 471 -6.71 26.11 7.49
CA TYR A 471 -7.33 24.79 7.40
C TYR A 471 -7.90 24.34 8.74
N GLN A 472 -9.05 23.67 8.68
CA GLN A 472 -9.54 22.77 9.70
C GLN A 472 -9.17 21.33 9.31
N PHE A 473 -9.10 20.44 10.29
CA PHE A 473 -8.74 19.04 10.05
C PHE A 473 -9.91 18.12 10.37
N ALA A 474 -9.93 16.97 9.69
CA ALA A 474 -10.79 15.88 10.05
C ALA A 474 -9.96 14.60 10.18
N VAL A 475 -10.27 13.81 11.21
CA VAL A 475 -9.64 12.51 11.46
C VAL A 475 -10.73 11.45 11.48
N CYS A 476 -10.54 10.37 10.67
CA CYS A 476 -11.42 9.22 10.66
C CYS A 476 -10.64 7.98 11.07
N ILE A 477 -11.29 7.03 11.76
CA ILE A 477 -10.74 5.69 11.92
C ILE A 477 -10.77 5.02 10.54
N LEU A 478 -9.70 4.34 10.18
CA LEU A 478 -9.56 3.50 9.01
C LEU A 478 -9.18 2.10 9.47
N ASP A 479 -10.07 1.12 9.35
CA ASP A 479 -9.78 -0.24 9.77
C ASP A 479 -8.75 -0.92 8.84
N ARG A 480 -8.32 -2.11 9.21
CA ARG A 480 -7.34 -2.88 8.42
C ARG A 480 -7.96 -3.50 7.16
N PHE A 481 -9.28 -3.54 7.03
CA PHE A 481 -9.97 -3.91 5.79
C PHE A 481 -10.08 -2.76 4.81
N GLY A 482 -9.75 -1.53 5.24
CA GLY A 482 -9.82 -0.32 4.45
C GLY A 482 -11.17 0.42 4.56
N ASN A 483 -12.03 0.07 5.51
CA ASN A 483 -13.26 0.81 5.78
C ASN A 483 -12.94 2.07 6.58
N GLU A 484 -13.48 3.19 6.14
CA GLU A 484 -13.32 4.50 6.77
C GLU A 484 -14.62 4.86 7.50
N PHE A 485 -14.48 5.25 8.76
CA PHE A 485 -15.60 5.59 9.63
C PHE A 485 -15.84 7.10 9.72
N ALA A 486 -16.80 7.52 10.53
CA ALA A 486 -17.22 8.91 10.59
C ALA A 486 -16.08 9.86 11.05
N PRO A 487 -15.98 11.06 10.48
CA PRO A 487 -14.95 12.04 10.82
C PRO A 487 -15.23 12.75 12.16
N VAL A 488 -14.16 13.10 12.86
CA VAL A 488 -14.15 14.13 13.89
C VAL A 488 -13.36 15.32 13.37
N TYR A 489 -13.92 16.51 13.50
CA TYR A 489 -13.34 17.76 13.02
C TYR A 489 -12.67 18.53 14.15
N ILE A 490 -11.58 19.22 13.85
CA ILE A 490 -10.90 20.16 14.72
C ILE A 490 -10.43 21.37 13.91
N ASP A 491 -10.66 22.58 14.43
CA ASP A 491 -10.00 23.79 13.95
C ASP A 491 -8.76 24.04 14.83
N ILE A 492 -7.59 24.30 14.22
CA ILE A 492 -6.37 24.63 14.99
C ILE A 492 -6.58 25.91 15.82
N ALA A 493 -7.48 26.79 15.37
CA ALA A 493 -7.84 27.98 16.14
C ALA A 493 -8.62 27.67 17.43
N ASP A 494 -9.16 26.46 17.58
CA ASP A 494 -9.82 25.98 18.81
C ASP A 494 -8.83 25.37 19.82
N VAL A 495 -7.53 25.49 19.59
CA VAL A 495 -6.52 25.18 20.62
C VAL A 495 -6.69 26.18 21.77
N ILE A 496 -7.53 25.82 22.70
CA ILE A 496 -7.52 26.42 24.04
C ILE A 496 -6.27 25.77 24.67
N GLU A 497 -5.15 26.52 24.70
CA GLU A 497 -4.19 26.28 25.76
C GLU A 497 -5.01 26.29 27.05
N ASP A 498 -4.89 25.28 27.89
CA ASP A 498 -5.23 25.39 29.31
C ASP A 498 -4.31 26.48 29.85
N LEU A 499 -4.77 27.70 29.69
CA LEU A 499 -4.08 28.85 30.24
C LEU A 499 -4.03 28.64 31.76
N PRO A 500 -2.92 28.89 32.40
CA PRO A 500 -2.83 28.87 33.87
C PRO A 500 -4.03 29.63 34.43
N GLU A 501 -4.56 29.24 35.59
CA GLU A 501 -5.69 29.89 36.25
C GLU A 501 -5.53 31.44 36.37
N ASP A 502 -4.29 31.94 36.25
CA ASP A 502 -3.89 33.34 36.33
C ASP A 502 -3.74 34.00 34.94
N ALA A 503 -4.07 33.35 33.84
CA ALA A 503 -3.91 33.92 32.51
C ALA A 503 -5.02 34.93 32.18
N VAL A 504 -4.63 36.01 31.49
CA VAL A 504 -5.58 37.04 31.05
C VAL A 504 -6.61 36.41 30.11
N GLN A 505 -7.89 36.44 30.51
CA GLN A 505 -9.02 36.06 29.68
C GLN A 505 -9.45 37.23 28.81
N ILE A 506 -9.72 37.00 27.52
CA ILE A 506 -10.23 37.99 26.59
C ILE A 506 -11.66 37.61 26.23
N GLU A 507 -12.62 38.51 26.44
CA GLU A 507 -14.02 38.31 26.10
C GLU A 507 -14.52 39.42 25.17
N MET A 508 -15.47 39.09 24.31
CA MET A 508 -16.12 40.02 23.39
C MET A 508 -17.61 40.16 23.76
N ASN A 509 -18.02 41.33 24.15
CA ASN A 509 -19.40 41.65 24.48
C ASN A 509 -19.92 42.75 23.53
N GLY A 510 -20.60 42.35 22.48
CA GLY A 510 -21.02 43.25 21.41
C GLY A 510 -19.83 43.85 20.65
N TRP A 511 -19.65 45.15 20.71
CA TRP A 511 -18.56 45.89 20.08
C TRP A 511 -17.40 46.22 21.03
N THR A 512 -17.41 45.70 22.24
CA THR A 512 -16.36 45.95 23.24
C THR A 512 -15.65 44.65 23.58
N LEU A 513 -14.31 44.64 23.48
CA LEU A 513 -13.46 43.61 24.04
C LEU A 513 -13.13 43.97 25.49
N THR A 514 -13.16 42.96 26.35
CA THR A 514 -12.75 43.07 27.74
C THR A 514 -11.72 42.00 28.10
N THR A 515 -10.85 42.33 29.05
CA THR A 515 -9.89 41.37 29.63
C THR A 515 -10.23 41.15 31.11
N SER A 516 -9.94 39.95 31.63
CA SER A 516 -10.22 39.56 33.02
C SER A 516 -9.48 40.42 34.08
N MET A 517 -8.45 41.14 33.66
CA MET A 517 -7.67 42.07 34.46
C MET A 517 -7.08 43.16 33.55
N PRO A 518 -6.68 44.35 34.08
CA PRO A 518 -5.97 45.34 33.28
C PRO A 518 -4.67 44.79 32.68
N VAL A 519 -4.41 45.10 31.41
CA VAL A 519 -3.23 44.67 30.66
C VAL A 519 -2.38 45.88 30.26
N ASP A 520 -1.06 45.67 30.11
CA ASP A 520 -0.14 46.71 29.70
C ASP A 520 -0.42 47.20 28.27
N GLN A 521 -0.80 46.25 27.38
CA GLN A 521 -1.21 46.54 26.01
C GLN A 521 -2.34 45.61 25.57
N LEU A 522 -3.37 46.18 24.94
CA LEU A 522 -4.43 45.45 24.25
C LEU A 522 -4.42 45.88 22.78
N GLN A 523 -4.15 44.93 21.88
CA GLN A 523 -3.94 45.20 20.45
C GLN A 523 -4.87 44.34 19.61
N VAL A 524 -5.39 44.92 18.52
CA VAL A 524 -6.25 44.24 17.56
C VAL A 524 -5.60 44.31 16.18
N PHE A 525 -5.38 43.15 15.54
CA PHE A 525 -4.77 43.03 14.24
C PHE A 525 -5.78 42.45 13.24
N ASN A 526 -5.68 42.84 11.97
CA ASN A 526 -6.40 42.16 10.91
C ASN A 526 -5.67 40.85 10.53
N VAL A 527 -6.28 40.03 9.65
CA VAL A 527 -5.72 38.74 9.17
C VAL A 527 -4.39 38.87 8.38
N MET A 528 -4.00 40.09 7.98
CA MET A 528 -2.71 40.35 7.35
C MET A 528 -1.65 40.83 8.37
N GLY A 529 -1.93 40.74 9.67
CA GLY A 529 -1.01 41.14 10.73
C GLY A 529 -0.87 42.66 10.89
N GLN A 530 -1.73 43.48 10.29
CA GLN A 530 -1.70 44.96 10.44
C GLN A 530 -2.41 45.33 11.72
N LEU A 531 -1.78 46.15 12.55
CA LEU A 531 -2.38 46.71 13.77
C LEU A 531 -3.53 47.66 13.41
N MET A 532 -4.71 47.33 13.88
CA MET A 532 -5.95 48.10 13.64
C MET A 532 -6.30 49.02 14.82
N LEU A 533 -6.22 48.46 16.02
CA LEU A 533 -6.50 49.18 17.27
C LEU A 533 -5.45 48.83 18.32
N SER A 534 -5.12 49.77 19.20
CA SER A 534 -4.24 49.50 20.33
C SER A 534 -4.58 50.47 21.47
N ASP A 535 -4.63 49.90 22.69
CA ASP A 535 -4.75 50.68 23.93
C ASP A 535 -3.73 50.18 24.97
N THR A 536 -3.42 50.98 25.95
CA THR A 536 -2.41 50.68 26.96
C THR A 536 -2.95 50.89 28.37
N ASN A 537 -2.51 50.05 29.32
CA ASN A 537 -3.00 50.08 30.71
C ASN A 537 -4.53 50.05 30.81
N THR A 538 -5.13 49.12 30.06
CA THR A 538 -6.59 49.02 29.93
C THR A 538 -7.08 47.61 30.19
N ASP A 539 -8.36 47.48 30.53
CA ASP A 539 -9.08 46.21 30.60
C ASP A 539 -10.13 46.05 29.49
N SER A 540 -10.22 47.04 28.59
CA SER A 540 -11.19 47.02 27.50
C SER A 540 -10.77 47.88 26.31
N ILE A 541 -11.26 47.51 25.11
CA ILE A 541 -11.10 48.29 23.88
C ILE A 541 -12.39 48.22 23.05
N ASP A 542 -12.80 49.38 22.51
CA ASP A 542 -13.95 49.44 21.63
C ASP A 542 -13.57 49.11 20.18
N LEU A 543 -14.33 48.23 19.54
CA LEU A 543 -14.15 47.77 18.18
C LEU A 543 -14.92 48.63 17.16
N ASP A 544 -15.60 49.69 17.63
CA ASP A 544 -16.37 50.58 16.74
C ASP A 544 -15.46 51.17 15.66
N GLY A 545 -15.88 51.09 14.41
CA GLY A 545 -15.09 51.51 13.25
C GLY A 545 -14.30 50.39 12.56
N LEU A 546 -14.26 49.17 13.10
CA LEU A 546 -13.76 47.99 12.37
C LEU A 546 -14.83 47.49 11.40
N SER A 547 -14.38 47.05 10.20
CA SER A 547 -15.27 46.37 9.26
C SER A 547 -15.58 44.93 9.70
N THR A 548 -16.73 44.40 9.27
CA THR A 548 -17.06 42.99 9.47
C THR A 548 -15.90 42.10 8.98
N GLY A 549 -15.43 41.21 9.84
CA GLY A 549 -14.29 40.37 9.52
C GLY A 549 -13.64 39.70 10.72
N ILE A 550 -12.62 38.92 10.44
CA ILE A 550 -11.81 38.21 11.43
C ILE A 550 -10.66 39.12 11.87
N TYR A 551 -10.42 39.16 13.19
CA TYR A 551 -9.33 39.90 13.81
C TYR A 551 -8.64 39.04 14.86
N VAL A 552 -7.37 39.34 15.12
CA VAL A 552 -6.56 38.69 16.18
C VAL A 552 -6.33 39.75 17.27
N VAL A 553 -6.72 39.41 18.47
CA VAL A 553 -6.54 40.26 19.68
C VAL A 553 -5.34 39.75 20.45
N LYS A 554 -4.46 40.66 20.83
CA LYS A 554 -3.29 40.37 21.66
C LYS A 554 -3.34 41.24 22.93
N ALA A 555 -3.38 40.59 24.09
CA ALA A 555 -3.31 41.21 25.41
C ALA A 555 -1.97 40.91 26.06
N ILE A 556 -1.21 41.91 26.45
CA ILE A 556 0.13 41.80 27.01
C ILE A 556 0.12 42.34 28.43
N THR A 557 0.62 41.55 29.39
CA THR A 557 0.82 41.98 30.76
C THR A 557 2.15 41.42 31.29
N GLY A 558 3.10 42.31 31.63
CA GLY A 558 4.45 41.90 32.04
C GLY A 558 5.15 41.04 30.99
N LYS A 559 5.38 39.77 31.32
CA LYS A 559 5.97 38.77 30.40
C LYS A 559 4.93 37.83 29.77
N GLN A 560 3.67 37.99 30.14
CA GLN A 560 2.60 37.12 29.63
C GLN A 560 1.92 37.76 28.43
N THR A 561 1.51 36.94 27.48
CA THR A 561 0.75 37.36 26.31
C THR A 561 -0.41 36.39 26.12
N ALA A 562 -1.64 36.93 26.10
CA ALA A 562 -2.82 36.19 25.68
C ALA A 562 -3.21 36.62 24.26
N VAL A 563 -3.62 35.67 23.44
CA VAL A 563 -4.06 35.91 22.06
C VAL A 563 -5.42 35.28 21.85
N LYS A 564 -6.33 35.98 21.20
CA LYS A 564 -7.67 35.48 20.86
C LYS A 564 -8.09 35.92 19.47
N LYS A 565 -8.60 35.02 18.68
CA LYS A 565 -9.28 35.32 17.42
C LYS A 565 -10.72 35.73 17.69
N ILE A 566 -11.17 36.80 17.07
CA ILE A 566 -12.54 37.32 17.18
C ILE A 566 -13.15 37.53 15.81
N TYR A 567 -14.46 37.54 15.76
CA TYR A 567 -15.22 37.90 14.55
C TYR A 567 -16.09 39.13 14.85
N VAL A 568 -15.82 40.23 14.16
CA VAL A 568 -16.60 41.48 14.21
C VAL A 568 -17.70 41.39 13.15
N ARG A 569 -18.96 41.57 13.55
CA ARG A 569 -20.14 41.42 12.67
C ARG A 569 -20.59 42.74 12.07
#